data_b588ad5a8d7468852101d5e8b2b9e8b7
#
_entry.id   b588ad5a8d7468852101d5e8b2b9e8b7
#
_cell.length_a   1.000
_cell.length_b   1.000
_cell.length_c   1.000
_cell.angle_alpha   90.00
_cell.angle_beta   90.00
_cell.angle_gamma   90.00
#
_symmetry.space_group_name_H-M   'P 1'
#
loop_
_entity.id
_entity.type
_entity.pdbx_description
1 polymer ?
#
loop_
_entity_poly.entity_id
_entity_poly.type
_entity_poly.pdbx_seq_one_letter_code
_entity_poly.pdbx_strand_id
1 'polypeptide(L)'
;MTPEFAYFLKVNVAFILLYAFYRLFFYKDTFFKLRRTILLAFFGVSLLYPLMNIQDWIREQGPIVEVIQMYSAILPETTITPGNVPQTNWHDLLLPGISYLYWSGVIALSFRFLVQLSSILLLARRSEVTLIRNVRVHLLNKPAGPFSFFRLVFLHPDSHSEKEIDEILVHECTHVSQWHSIDVIICELVCIICWVNPFVWLLKREVRHNLEYLADDTVLESGYDSRSYQYHLLGLAHTNRSVTSLSNNFNMLHLKNRISMMNKKRSRSIGRTKYLIFIPVVGTLLILSNVDALARITDELTEARLPMSYYRRLSCRSLLSVMLLLLKNVRSMCYRRKELRLPDVPVTRCLPLWR
;
A
#
# COMPACT_ATOMS: atom_id res chain seq x y z
N MET A 1 -20.93 20.08 -6.58
CA MET A 1 -20.50 18.67 -6.51
C MET A 1 -21.21 18.00 -5.35
N THR A 2 -21.75 16.79 -5.53
CA THR A 2 -22.30 16.04 -4.40
C THR A 2 -21.16 15.65 -3.44
N PRO A 3 -21.39 15.61 -2.12
CA PRO A 3 -20.36 15.26 -1.13
C PRO A 3 -19.76 13.89 -1.39
N GLU A 4 -20.53 12.95 -1.89
CA GLU A 4 -20.10 11.59 -2.25
C GLU A 4 -19.08 11.59 -3.41
N PHE A 5 -19.33 12.42 -4.43
CA PHE A 5 -18.42 12.55 -5.56
C PHE A 5 -17.09 13.20 -5.13
N ALA A 6 -17.14 14.20 -4.26
CA ALA A 6 -15.96 14.84 -3.71
C ALA A 6 -15.12 13.84 -2.88
N TYR A 7 -15.78 13.03 -2.05
CA TYR A 7 -15.13 11.95 -1.29
C TYR A 7 -14.43 10.96 -2.23
N PHE A 8 -15.15 10.46 -3.24
CA PHE A 8 -14.62 9.53 -4.21
C PHE A 8 -13.38 10.08 -4.94
N LEU A 9 -13.45 11.34 -5.37
CA LEU A 9 -12.34 12.01 -6.04
C LEU A 9 -11.12 12.11 -5.12
N LYS A 10 -11.30 12.54 -3.87
CA LYS A 10 -10.23 12.63 -2.87
C LYS A 10 -9.55 11.27 -2.68
N VAL A 11 -10.32 10.21 -2.43
CA VAL A 11 -9.79 8.83 -2.29
C VAL A 11 -8.94 8.42 -3.50
N ASN A 12 -9.42 8.71 -4.71
CA ASN A 12 -8.69 8.34 -5.93
C ASN A 12 -7.37 9.10 -6.08
N VAL A 13 -7.36 10.40 -5.77
CA VAL A 13 -6.13 11.22 -5.77
C VAL A 13 -5.13 10.69 -4.75
N ALA A 14 -5.58 10.30 -3.56
CA ALA A 14 -4.70 9.73 -2.54
C ALA A 14 -4.01 8.45 -3.03
N PHE A 15 -4.75 7.54 -3.68
CA PHE A 15 -4.15 6.32 -4.22
C PHE A 15 -3.08 6.61 -5.28
N ILE A 16 -3.29 7.61 -6.14
CA ILE A 16 -2.30 8.03 -7.13
C ILE A 16 -1.02 8.53 -6.44
N LEU A 17 -1.17 9.45 -5.48
CA LEU A 17 -0.04 10.07 -4.77
C LEU A 17 0.73 9.03 -3.93
N LEU A 18 0.01 8.18 -3.18
CA LEU A 18 0.64 7.16 -2.33
C LEU A 18 1.32 6.07 -3.15
N TYR A 19 0.75 5.67 -4.31
CA TYR A 19 1.43 4.75 -5.22
C TYR A 19 2.71 5.36 -5.80
N ALA A 20 2.65 6.61 -6.26
CA ALA A 20 3.83 7.32 -6.76
C ALA A 20 4.91 7.42 -5.68
N PHE A 21 4.52 7.79 -4.46
CA PHE A 21 5.41 7.85 -3.30
C PHE A 21 6.06 6.49 -3.00
N TYR A 22 5.27 5.41 -2.97
CA TYR A 22 5.79 4.05 -2.79
C TYR A 22 6.81 3.70 -3.87
N ARG A 23 6.50 4.00 -5.12
CA ARG A 23 7.34 3.66 -6.26
C ARG A 23 8.68 4.38 -6.23
N LEU A 24 8.69 5.64 -5.75
CA LEU A 24 9.90 6.45 -5.65
C LEU A 24 10.80 6.01 -4.49
N PHE A 25 10.22 5.70 -3.32
CA PHE A 25 11.00 5.54 -2.10
C PHE A 25 11.18 4.09 -1.64
N PHE A 26 10.19 3.21 -1.82
CA PHE A 26 10.17 1.90 -1.15
C PHE A 26 10.25 0.68 -2.07
N TYR A 27 10.00 0.86 -3.37
CA TYR A 27 9.91 -0.26 -4.32
C TYR A 27 11.11 -1.22 -4.31
N LYS A 28 12.31 -0.67 -4.07
CA LYS A 28 13.57 -1.45 -4.09
C LYS A 28 14.05 -1.90 -2.71
N ASP A 29 13.28 -1.76 -1.64
CA ASP A 29 13.73 -2.12 -0.30
C ASP A 29 13.56 -3.60 0.01
N THR A 30 14.45 -4.12 0.89
CA THR A 30 14.39 -5.47 1.41
C THR A 30 13.77 -5.54 2.82
N PHE A 31 13.17 -4.47 3.31
CA PHE A 31 12.44 -4.46 4.59
C PHE A 31 10.99 -4.92 4.37
N PHE A 32 10.80 -6.19 4.00
CA PHE A 32 9.50 -6.71 3.57
C PHE A 32 8.39 -6.54 4.60
N LYS A 33 8.69 -6.69 5.90
CA LYS A 33 7.71 -6.49 6.99
C LYS A 33 7.23 -5.03 7.06
N LEU A 34 8.15 -4.05 6.99
CA LEU A 34 7.81 -2.62 6.97
C LEU A 34 7.06 -2.23 5.69
N ARG A 35 7.48 -2.79 4.54
CA ARG A 35 6.77 -2.59 3.27
C ARG A 35 5.33 -3.08 3.34
N ARG A 36 5.08 -4.27 3.94
CA ARG A 36 3.73 -4.79 4.17
C ARG A 36 2.88 -3.81 4.96
N THR A 37 3.40 -3.35 6.11
CA THR A 37 2.68 -2.41 6.97
C THR A 37 2.34 -1.10 6.23
N ILE A 38 3.30 -0.51 5.52
CA ILE A 38 3.07 0.73 4.77
C ILE A 38 2.10 0.54 3.61
N LEU A 39 2.22 -0.55 2.85
CA LEU A 39 1.31 -0.83 1.74
C LEU A 39 -0.13 -0.99 2.23
N LEU A 40 -0.35 -1.68 3.35
CA LEU A 40 -1.68 -1.80 3.96
C LEU A 40 -2.16 -0.47 4.54
N ALA A 41 -1.25 0.29 5.17
CA ALA A 41 -1.56 1.63 5.66
C ALA A 41 -2.02 2.57 4.54
N PHE A 42 -1.48 2.45 3.32
CA PHE A 42 -1.94 3.23 2.17
C PHE A 42 -3.42 3.01 1.86
N PHE A 43 -3.90 1.77 1.92
CA PHE A 43 -5.32 1.48 1.74
C PHE A 43 -6.17 2.12 2.84
N GLY A 44 -5.76 1.96 4.11
CA GLY A 44 -6.47 2.56 5.24
C GLY A 44 -6.46 4.09 5.20
N VAL A 45 -5.29 4.70 4.99
CA VAL A 45 -5.16 6.17 4.92
C VAL A 45 -5.99 6.73 3.77
N SER A 46 -5.92 6.14 2.56
CA SER A 46 -6.68 6.64 1.41
C SER A 46 -8.18 6.67 1.64
N LEU A 47 -8.72 5.72 2.40
CA LEU A 47 -10.15 5.66 2.71
C LEU A 47 -10.54 6.56 3.88
N LEU A 48 -9.68 6.67 4.90
CA LEU A 48 -10.02 7.36 6.15
C LEU A 48 -9.76 8.87 6.10
N TYR A 49 -8.69 9.31 5.38
CA TYR A 49 -8.29 10.71 5.41
C TYR A 49 -9.36 11.71 4.96
N PRO A 50 -10.25 11.41 3.96
CA PRO A 50 -11.27 12.36 3.57
C PRO A 50 -12.42 12.48 4.59
N LEU A 51 -12.53 11.50 5.51
CA LEU A 51 -13.52 11.51 6.59
C LEU A 51 -13.05 12.33 7.80
N MET A 52 -11.73 12.59 7.90
CA MET A 52 -11.18 13.34 9.01
C MET A 52 -11.40 14.84 8.80
N ASN A 53 -12.30 15.41 9.59
CA ASN A 53 -12.52 16.86 9.66
C ASN A 53 -11.56 17.46 10.70
N ILE A 54 -10.60 18.27 10.22
CA ILE A 54 -9.58 18.88 11.10
C ILE A 54 -10.00 20.29 11.52
N GLN A 55 -11.19 20.77 11.13
CA GLN A 55 -11.63 22.16 11.38
C GLN A 55 -11.56 22.51 12.86
N ASP A 56 -12.14 21.67 13.72
CA ASP A 56 -12.25 21.95 15.15
C ASP A 56 -10.86 21.94 15.82
N TRP A 57 -10.02 20.98 15.41
CA TRP A 57 -8.65 20.88 15.93
C TRP A 57 -7.77 22.07 15.51
N ILE A 58 -7.91 22.57 14.25
CA ILE A 58 -7.14 23.72 13.78
C ILE A 58 -7.57 25.00 14.48
N ARG A 59 -8.86 25.19 14.76
CA ARG A 59 -9.36 26.35 15.50
C ARG A 59 -8.76 26.49 16.90
N GLU A 60 -8.35 25.38 17.50
CA GLU A 60 -7.70 25.38 18.82
C GLU A 60 -6.20 25.69 18.77
N GLN A 61 -5.57 25.62 17.57
CA GLN A 61 -4.12 25.81 17.39
C GLN A 61 -3.79 27.16 16.75
N GLY A 62 -3.63 28.21 17.56
CA GLY A 62 -3.33 29.59 17.12
C GLY A 62 -2.19 29.71 16.08
N PRO A 63 -1.01 29.04 16.22
CA PRO A 63 0.10 29.20 15.27
C PRO A 63 -0.18 28.68 13.86
N ILE A 64 -1.05 27.68 13.71
CA ILE A 64 -1.41 27.11 12.40
C ILE A 64 -2.31 28.08 11.64
N VAL A 65 -3.14 28.82 12.34
CA VAL A 65 -4.05 29.83 11.78
C VAL A 65 -3.27 30.95 11.08
N GLU A 66 -2.12 31.41 11.60
CA GLU A 66 -1.28 32.41 10.96
C GLU A 66 -0.73 31.97 9.60
N VAL A 67 -0.30 30.71 9.48
CA VAL A 67 0.22 30.15 8.23
C VAL A 67 -0.88 30.06 7.17
N ILE A 68 -2.09 29.71 7.59
CA ILE A 68 -3.24 29.59 6.69
C ILE A 68 -3.67 30.98 6.17
N GLN A 69 -3.70 32.00 7.01
CA GLN A 69 -4.00 33.38 6.61
C GLN A 69 -3.02 33.90 5.55
N MET A 70 -1.75 33.53 5.67
CA MET A 70 -0.73 33.93 4.68
C MET A 70 -0.96 33.27 3.32
N TYR A 71 -1.49 32.05 3.28
CA TYR A 71 -1.76 31.33 2.04
C TYR A 71 -3.02 31.81 1.32
N SER A 72 -4.10 32.16 2.05
CA SER A 72 -5.33 32.67 1.47
C SER A 72 -5.18 34.04 0.79
N ALA A 73 -4.24 34.87 1.26
CA ALA A 73 -3.93 36.16 0.65
C ALA A 73 -3.31 36.07 -0.77
N ILE A 74 -2.86 34.87 -1.19
CA ILE A 74 -2.18 34.63 -2.48
C ILE A 74 -3.15 34.09 -3.56
N LEU A 75 -4.32 33.55 -3.17
CA LEU A 75 -5.28 32.99 -4.12
C LEU A 75 -6.18 34.10 -4.68
N PRO A 76 -6.29 34.27 -6.01
CA PRO A 76 -7.22 35.26 -6.59
C PRO A 76 -8.66 34.83 -6.34
N GLU A 77 -9.46 35.75 -5.81
CA GLU A 77 -10.93 35.62 -5.72
C GLU A 77 -11.53 35.51 -7.12
N THR A 78 -11.85 34.31 -7.55
CA THR A 78 -12.69 34.09 -8.73
C THR A 78 -14.16 34.07 -8.30
N THR A 79 -14.77 35.24 -8.27
CA THR A 79 -16.25 35.37 -8.17
C THR A 79 -16.86 34.87 -9.47
N ILE A 80 -17.32 33.64 -9.50
CA ILE A 80 -18.17 33.10 -10.59
C ILE A 80 -19.60 33.54 -10.31
N THR A 81 -20.03 34.59 -10.95
CA THR A 81 -21.45 35.00 -11.00
C THR A 81 -22.23 33.98 -11.83
N PRO A 82 -23.23 33.29 -11.27
CA PRO A 82 -24.07 32.38 -12.04
C PRO A 82 -24.96 33.18 -12.98
N GLY A 83 -24.59 33.23 -14.24
CA GLY A 83 -25.52 33.68 -15.28
C GLY A 83 -26.65 32.67 -15.46
N ASN A 84 -27.91 33.10 -15.32
CA ASN A 84 -29.11 32.33 -15.64
C ASN A 84 -29.16 32.04 -17.12
N VAL A 85 -28.58 30.96 -17.58
CA VAL A 85 -28.78 30.39 -18.90
C VAL A 85 -29.70 29.19 -18.75
N PRO A 86 -30.86 29.10 -19.39
CA PRO A 86 -31.68 27.90 -19.44
C PRO A 86 -30.92 26.85 -20.26
N GLN A 87 -30.07 26.05 -19.58
CA GLN A 87 -29.39 24.93 -20.19
C GLN A 87 -30.28 23.69 -20.05
N THR A 88 -30.57 23.07 -21.18
CA THR A 88 -30.97 21.66 -21.22
C THR A 88 -29.87 20.87 -20.57
N ASN A 89 -30.07 20.45 -19.32
CA ASN A 89 -29.03 19.87 -18.46
C ASN A 89 -28.70 18.45 -18.92
N TRP A 90 -27.78 18.32 -19.87
CA TRP A 90 -27.14 17.01 -20.17
C TRP A 90 -26.64 16.33 -18.91
N HIS A 91 -26.35 17.11 -17.87
CA HIS A 91 -25.93 16.61 -16.55
C HIS A 91 -26.99 15.74 -15.87
N ASP A 92 -28.29 16.07 -16.05
CA ASP A 92 -29.40 15.34 -15.40
C ASP A 92 -29.58 13.92 -15.98
N LEU A 93 -29.10 13.69 -17.20
CA LEU A 93 -29.14 12.38 -17.86
C LEU A 93 -27.81 11.62 -17.70
N LEU A 94 -26.66 12.29 -17.76
CA LEU A 94 -25.34 11.68 -17.72
C LEU A 94 -24.95 11.22 -16.33
N LEU A 95 -25.23 11.98 -15.27
CA LEU A 95 -24.86 11.65 -13.91
C LEU A 95 -25.49 10.34 -13.42
N PRO A 96 -26.81 10.09 -13.60
CA PRO A 96 -27.40 8.80 -13.28
C PRO A 96 -26.77 7.65 -14.09
N GLY A 97 -26.52 7.85 -15.39
CA GLY A 97 -25.90 6.85 -16.25
C GLY A 97 -24.51 6.41 -15.75
N ILE A 98 -23.67 7.36 -15.38
CA ILE A 98 -22.33 7.09 -14.80
C ILE A 98 -22.46 6.34 -13.47
N SER A 99 -23.42 6.71 -12.63
CA SER A 99 -23.68 6.03 -11.35
C SER A 99 -24.11 4.59 -11.57
N TYR A 100 -25.03 4.32 -12.49
CA TYR A 100 -25.43 2.95 -12.82
C TYR A 100 -24.26 2.12 -13.37
N LEU A 101 -23.45 2.70 -14.25
CA LEU A 101 -22.24 2.05 -14.76
C LEU A 101 -21.25 1.72 -13.65
N TYR A 102 -21.02 2.62 -12.72
CA TYR A 102 -20.16 2.39 -11.56
C TYR A 102 -20.67 1.23 -10.69
N TRP A 103 -21.94 1.25 -10.30
CA TRP A 103 -22.53 0.22 -9.46
C TRP A 103 -22.61 -1.14 -10.15
N SER A 104 -22.86 -1.17 -11.48
CA SER A 104 -22.82 -2.43 -12.24
C SER A 104 -21.43 -3.07 -12.19
N GLY A 105 -20.35 -2.27 -12.29
CA GLY A 105 -18.98 -2.73 -12.13
C GLY A 105 -18.70 -3.27 -10.73
N VAL A 106 -19.15 -2.58 -9.67
CA VAL A 106 -19.02 -3.05 -8.28
C VAL A 106 -19.74 -4.39 -8.08
N ILE A 107 -20.98 -4.53 -8.58
CA ILE A 107 -21.76 -5.76 -8.47
C ILE A 107 -21.07 -6.92 -9.21
N ALA A 108 -20.63 -6.69 -10.44
CA ALA A 108 -19.95 -7.71 -11.25
C ALA A 108 -18.65 -8.20 -10.61
N LEU A 109 -17.82 -7.28 -10.08
CA LEU A 109 -16.58 -7.63 -9.40
C LEU A 109 -16.82 -8.31 -8.05
N SER A 110 -17.84 -7.87 -7.31
CA SER A 110 -18.27 -8.53 -6.06
C SER A 110 -18.73 -9.96 -6.31
N PHE A 111 -19.54 -10.16 -7.33
CA PHE A 111 -20.00 -11.50 -7.74
C PHE A 111 -18.82 -12.39 -8.13
N ARG A 112 -17.91 -11.90 -8.96
CA ARG A 112 -16.68 -12.61 -9.32
C ARG A 112 -15.87 -13.00 -8.07
N PHE A 113 -15.71 -12.08 -7.12
CA PHE A 113 -14.96 -12.34 -5.88
C PHE A 113 -15.64 -13.43 -5.04
N LEU A 114 -16.98 -13.39 -4.88
CA LEU A 114 -17.73 -14.40 -4.15
C LEU A 114 -17.64 -15.78 -4.82
N VAL A 115 -17.68 -15.86 -6.15
CA VAL A 115 -17.48 -17.11 -6.90
C VAL A 115 -16.07 -17.66 -6.66
N GLN A 116 -15.03 -16.81 -6.67
CA GLN A 116 -13.65 -17.24 -6.38
C GLN A 116 -13.52 -17.78 -4.95
N LEU A 117 -14.08 -17.09 -3.98
CA LEU A 117 -14.07 -17.51 -2.57
C LEU A 117 -14.81 -18.83 -2.37
N SER A 118 -16.02 -18.94 -2.93
CA SER A 118 -16.83 -20.17 -2.89
C SER A 118 -16.10 -21.36 -3.55
N SER A 119 -15.39 -21.10 -4.65
CA SER A 119 -14.60 -22.13 -5.34
C SER A 119 -13.50 -22.71 -4.45
N ILE A 120 -12.77 -21.86 -3.71
CA ILE A 120 -11.75 -22.32 -2.76
C ILE A 120 -12.38 -23.13 -1.62
N LEU A 121 -13.50 -22.67 -1.07
CA LEU A 121 -14.20 -23.40 0.00
C LEU A 121 -14.76 -24.74 -0.46
N LEU A 122 -15.29 -24.81 -1.67
CA LEU A 122 -15.76 -26.06 -2.28
C LEU A 122 -14.60 -27.03 -2.54
N LEU A 123 -13.46 -26.50 -3.00
CA LEU A 123 -12.25 -27.29 -3.19
C LEU A 123 -11.77 -27.89 -1.86
N ALA A 124 -11.74 -27.08 -0.80
CA ALA A 124 -11.36 -27.54 0.54
C ALA A 124 -12.29 -28.64 1.08
N ARG A 125 -13.61 -28.56 0.79
CA ARG A 125 -14.57 -29.58 1.21
C ARG A 125 -14.47 -30.88 0.42
N ARG A 126 -13.95 -30.83 -0.82
CA ARG A 126 -13.87 -31.99 -1.72
C ARG A 126 -12.50 -32.67 -1.70
N SER A 127 -11.48 -32.01 -1.19
CA SER A 127 -10.11 -32.54 -1.12
C SER A 127 -9.93 -33.44 0.11
N GLU A 128 -9.15 -34.50 -0.06
CA GLU A 128 -8.69 -35.34 1.04
C GLU A 128 -7.66 -34.59 1.88
N VAL A 129 -7.71 -34.77 3.20
CA VAL A 129 -6.80 -34.13 4.14
C VAL A 129 -5.80 -35.14 4.67
N THR A 130 -4.53 -34.86 4.48
CA THR A 130 -3.41 -35.68 4.96
C THR A 130 -2.48 -34.84 5.81
N LEU A 131 -1.78 -35.48 6.75
CA LEU A 131 -0.72 -34.87 7.55
C LEU A 131 0.63 -35.11 6.88
N ILE A 132 1.25 -34.04 6.39
CA ILE A 132 2.62 -34.07 5.87
C ILE A 132 3.47 -33.18 6.76
N ARG A 133 4.56 -33.73 7.36
CA ARG A 133 5.44 -32.98 8.30
C ARG A 133 4.67 -32.25 9.40
N ASN A 134 3.61 -32.87 9.93
CA ASN A 134 2.73 -32.29 10.97
C ASN A 134 1.89 -31.10 10.52
N VAL A 135 1.79 -30.83 9.22
CA VAL A 135 0.92 -29.80 8.60
C VAL A 135 -0.28 -30.50 7.95
N ARG A 136 -1.48 -29.98 8.17
CA ARG A 136 -2.70 -30.45 7.48
C ARG A 136 -2.70 -29.93 6.04
N VAL A 137 -2.60 -30.84 5.08
CA VAL A 137 -2.54 -30.54 3.66
C VAL A 137 -3.76 -31.13 2.97
N HIS A 138 -4.42 -30.33 2.16
CA HIS A 138 -5.49 -30.72 1.26
C HIS A 138 -4.89 -31.21 -0.06
N LEU A 139 -5.08 -32.48 -0.38
CA LEU A 139 -4.57 -33.10 -1.58
C LEU A 139 -5.33 -32.63 -2.81
N LEU A 140 -4.61 -32.19 -3.81
CA LEU A 140 -5.16 -31.84 -5.12
C LEU A 140 -5.12 -33.04 -6.06
N ASN A 141 -6.26 -33.39 -6.69
CA ASN A 141 -6.35 -34.50 -7.63
C ASN A 141 -5.79 -34.17 -9.02
N LYS A 142 -5.47 -32.91 -9.27
CA LYS A 142 -4.90 -32.44 -10.55
C LYS A 142 -3.57 -31.77 -10.26
N PRO A 143 -2.59 -31.89 -11.17
CA PRO A 143 -1.33 -31.19 -11.06
C PRO A 143 -1.58 -29.67 -11.15
N ALA A 144 -1.57 -29.02 -9.99
CA ALA A 144 -1.66 -27.58 -9.85
C ALA A 144 -0.57 -27.10 -8.90
N GLY A 145 -0.13 -25.86 -9.06
CA GLY A 145 0.84 -25.28 -8.14
C GLY A 145 0.31 -25.25 -6.70
N PRO A 146 1.19 -25.38 -5.72
CA PRO A 146 0.82 -25.27 -4.31
C PRO A 146 0.27 -23.87 -4.02
N PHE A 147 -0.67 -23.79 -3.08
CA PHE A 147 -1.18 -22.50 -2.57
C PHE A 147 -1.81 -22.68 -1.19
N SER A 148 -1.91 -21.58 -0.47
CA SER A 148 -2.60 -21.54 0.82
C SER A 148 -3.65 -20.44 0.89
N PHE A 149 -4.68 -20.68 1.68
CA PHE A 149 -5.75 -19.72 1.96
C PHE A 149 -6.22 -19.86 3.42
N PHE A 150 -6.06 -18.83 4.21
CA PHE A 150 -6.19 -18.85 5.67
C PHE A 150 -5.36 -19.98 6.29
N ARG A 151 -6.02 -21.01 6.83
CA ARG A 151 -5.41 -22.19 7.45
C ARG A 151 -5.37 -23.42 6.54
N LEU A 152 -5.82 -23.27 5.30
CA LEU A 152 -5.88 -24.34 4.32
C LEU A 152 -4.62 -24.30 3.47
N VAL A 153 -3.89 -25.40 3.39
CA VAL A 153 -2.73 -25.59 2.51
C VAL A 153 -3.10 -26.64 1.48
N PHE A 154 -2.93 -26.34 0.21
CA PHE A 154 -3.24 -27.22 -0.92
C PHE A 154 -1.95 -27.61 -1.64
N LEU A 155 -1.78 -28.90 -1.89
CA LEU A 155 -0.59 -29.43 -2.55
C LEU A 155 -0.95 -30.70 -3.35
N HIS A 156 -0.24 -30.91 -4.47
CA HIS A 156 -0.21 -32.16 -5.22
C HIS A 156 1.15 -32.85 -4.99
N PRO A 157 1.27 -33.78 -4.01
CA PRO A 157 2.56 -34.32 -3.57
C PRO A 157 3.31 -35.08 -4.67
N ASP A 158 2.58 -35.81 -5.54
CA ASP A 158 3.19 -36.65 -6.59
C ASP A 158 4.00 -35.85 -7.64
N SER A 159 3.84 -34.55 -7.67
CA SER A 159 4.56 -33.66 -8.59
C SER A 159 5.88 -33.14 -8.03
N HIS A 160 6.25 -33.47 -6.78
CA HIS A 160 7.36 -32.86 -6.07
C HIS A 160 8.19 -33.92 -5.35
N SER A 161 9.52 -33.71 -5.28
CA SER A 161 10.41 -34.48 -4.44
C SER A 161 10.19 -34.15 -2.96
N GLU A 162 10.60 -35.03 -2.04
CA GLU A 162 10.46 -34.79 -0.58
C GLU A 162 11.10 -33.47 -0.14
N LYS A 163 12.26 -33.12 -0.69
CA LYS A 163 12.96 -31.89 -0.39
C LYS A 163 12.17 -30.66 -0.86
N GLU A 164 11.58 -30.73 -2.04
CA GLU A 164 10.72 -29.66 -2.60
C GLU A 164 9.44 -29.50 -1.78
N ILE A 165 8.87 -30.59 -1.27
CA ILE A 165 7.71 -30.55 -0.38
C ILE A 165 8.05 -29.80 0.91
N ASP A 166 9.22 -30.03 1.50
CA ASP A 166 9.64 -29.32 2.69
C ASP A 166 9.79 -27.80 2.44
N GLU A 167 10.39 -27.40 1.31
CA GLU A 167 10.52 -25.99 0.90
C GLU A 167 9.13 -25.35 0.67
N ILE A 168 8.23 -26.05 -0.01
CA ILE A 168 6.85 -25.61 -0.26
C ILE A 168 6.09 -25.42 1.06
N LEU A 169 6.19 -26.40 1.97
CA LEU A 169 5.48 -26.32 3.24
C LEU A 169 5.94 -25.12 4.08
N VAL A 170 7.23 -24.82 4.12
CA VAL A 170 7.74 -23.62 4.81
C VAL A 170 7.19 -22.36 4.18
N HIS A 171 7.16 -22.29 2.85
CA HIS A 171 6.59 -21.16 2.10
C HIS A 171 5.10 -20.96 2.41
N GLU A 172 4.28 -22.01 2.24
CA GLU A 172 2.83 -21.96 2.44
C GLU A 172 2.45 -21.74 3.92
N CYS A 173 3.17 -22.36 4.85
CA CYS A 173 2.98 -22.12 6.28
C CYS A 173 3.31 -20.68 6.68
N THR A 174 4.21 -20.02 5.97
CA THR A 174 4.47 -18.59 6.18
C THR A 174 3.25 -17.75 5.81
N HIS A 175 2.59 -18.05 4.69
CA HIS A 175 1.33 -17.37 4.33
C HIS A 175 0.23 -17.60 5.36
N VAL A 176 0.11 -18.82 5.87
CA VAL A 176 -0.86 -19.19 6.93
C VAL A 176 -0.56 -18.47 8.24
N SER A 177 0.67 -18.56 8.73
CA SER A 177 1.07 -18.04 10.05
C SER A 177 1.02 -16.52 10.12
N GLN A 178 1.33 -15.83 9.02
CA GLN A 178 1.31 -14.39 8.91
C GLN A 178 -0.04 -13.81 8.43
N TRP A 179 -1.06 -14.64 8.24
CA TRP A 179 -2.41 -14.23 7.84
C TRP A 179 -2.46 -13.44 6.52
N HIS A 180 -1.60 -13.80 5.55
CA HIS A 180 -1.51 -13.12 4.26
C HIS A 180 -2.84 -13.09 3.49
N SER A 181 -3.73 -14.05 3.74
CA SER A 181 -5.07 -14.09 3.13
C SER A 181 -5.91 -12.86 3.48
N ILE A 182 -5.76 -12.31 4.70
CA ILE A 182 -6.47 -11.09 5.11
C ILE A 182 -6.01 -9.90 4.27
N ASP A 183 -4.71 -9.75 4.07
CA ASP A 183 -4.15 -8.67 3.26
C ASP A 183 -4.71 -8.68 1.84
N VAL A 184 -4.77 -9.89 1.25
CA VAL A 184 -5.31 -10.09 -0.10
C VAL A 184 -6.80 -9.72 -0.16
N ILE A 185 -7.59 -10.16 0.83
CA ILE A 185 -9.03 -9.84 0.90
C ILE A 185 -9.27 -8.35 1.04
N ILE A 186 -8.54 -7.66 1.93
CA ILE A 186 -8.64 -6.20 2.09
C ILE A 186 -8.35 -5.51 0.76
N CYS A 187 -7.27 -5.90 0.09
CA CYS A 187 -6.93 -5.34 -1.21
C CYS A 187 -8.00 -5.60 -2.28
N GLU A 188 -8.61 -6.80 -2.30
CA GLU A 188 -9.71 -7.13 -3.22
C GLU A 188 -10.94 -6.25 -2.97
N LEU A 189 -11.36 -6.11 -1.70
CA LEU A 189 -12.51 -5.29 -1.35
C LEU A 189 -12.33 -3.83 -1.76
N VAL A 190 -11.15 -3.27 -1.51
CA VAL A 190 -10.85 -1.89 -1.93
C VAL A 190 -10.78 -1.77 -3.46
N CYS A 191 -10.21 -2.77 -4.15
CA CYS A 191 -10.21 -2.79 -5.62
C CYS A 191 -11.63 -2.88 -6.21
N ILE A 192 -12.56 -3.55 -5.53
CA ILE A 192 -13.98 -3.61 -5.95
C ILE A 192 -14.63 -2.23 -5.82
N ILE A 193 -14.40 -1.54 -4.69
CA ILE A 193 -14.95 -0.20 -4.46
C ILE A 193 -14.32 0.83 -5.39
N CYS A 194 -12.99 0.82 -5.53
CA CYS A 194 -12.24 1.80 -6.34
C CYS A 194 -11.84 1.21 -7.70
N TRP A 195 -12.68 0.37 -8.32
CA TRP A 195 -12.33 -0.41 -9.51
C TRP A 195 -11.91 0.41 -10.73
N VAL A 196 -12.42 1.61 -10.85
CA VAL A 196 -12.10 2.56 -11.94
C VAL A 196 -10.65 3.05 -11.85
N ASN A 197 -10.05 3.03 -10.67
CA ASN A 197 -8.71 3.56 -10.45
C ASN A 197 -7.63 2.49 -10.71
N PRO A 198 -6.79 2.62 -11.76
CA PRO A 198 -5.74 1.66 -12.05
C PRO A 198 -4.65 1.58 -10.97
N PHE A 199 -4.43 2.66 -10.21
CA PHE A 199 -3.38 2.71 -9.19
C PHE A 199 -3.71 1.83 -7.98
N VAL A 200 -4.99 1.60 -7.68
CA VAL A 200 -5.41 0.65 -6.64
C VAL A 200 -5.02 -0.79 -7.04
N TRP A 201 -5.21 -1.15 -8.30
CA TRP A 201 -4.80 -2.46 -8.84
C TRP A 201 -3.28 -2.63 -8.84
N LEU A 202 -2.55 -1.56 -9.16
CA LEU A 202 -1.09 -1.57 -9.09
C LEU A 202 -0.61 -1.73 -7.65
N LEU A 203 -1.25 -1.04 -6.69
CA LEU A 203 -0.93 -1.17 -5.27
C LEU A 203 -1.20 -2.59 -4.76
N LYS A 204 -2.35 -3.18 -5.09
CA LYS A 204 -2.67 -4.57 -4.79
C LYS A 204 -1.61 -5.53 -5.34
N ARG A 205 -1.13 -5.29 -6.56
CA ARG A 205 -0.05 -6.09 -7.15
C ARG A 205 1.24 -6.00 -6.34
N GLU A 206 1.60 -4.80 -5.87
CA GLU A 206 2.78 -4.60 -5.02
C GLU A 206 2.63 -5.27 -3.65
N VAL A 207 1.42 -5.28 -3.06
CA VAL A 207 1.13 -6.05 -1.84
C VAL A 207 1.41 -7.53 -2.09
N ARG A 208 0.80 -8.12 -3.13
CA ARG A 208 0.99 -9.55 -3.48
C ARG A 208 2.47 -9.89 -3.68
N HIS A 209 3.21 -9.08 -4.44
CA HIS A 209 4.65 -9.27 -4.62
C HIS A 209 5.40 -9.26 -3.29
N ASN A 210 5.04 -8.34 -2.39
CA ASN A 210 5.71 -8.24 -1.09
C ASN A 210 5.42 -9.43 -0.18
N LEU A 211 4.20 -10.00 -0.24
CA LEU A 211 3.85 -11.23 0.50
C LEU A 211 4.68 -12.43 0.03
N GLU A 212 4.89 -12.55 -1.29
CA GLU A 212 5.77 -13.59 -1.84
C GLU A 212 7.22 -13.41 -1.37
N TYR A 213 7.75 -12.17 -1.38
CA TYR A 213 9.10 -11.91 -0.88
C TYR A 213 9.26 -12.23 0.61
N LEU A 214 8.21 -12.02 1.42
CA LEU A 214 8.21 -12.42 2.84
C LEU A 214 8.25 -13.94 3.00
N ALA A 215 7.49 -14.68 2.23
CA ALA A 215 7.48 -16.13 2.27
C ALA A 215 8.82 -16.71 1.77
N ASP A 216 9.35 -16.20 0.65
CA ASP A 216 10.67 -16.57 0.15
C ASP A 216 11.79 -16.30 1.17
N ASP A 217 11.73 -15.13 1.82
CA ASP A 217 12.71 -14.74 2.83
C ASP A 217 12.71 -15.72 4.02
N THR A 218 11.53 -16.19 4.45
CA THR A 218 11.38 -17.17 5.51
C THR A 218 11.96 -18.53 5.12
N VAL A 219 11.79 -18.98 3.88
CA VAL A 219 12.40 -20.23 3.37
C VAL A 219 13.92 -20.13 3.45
N LEU A 220 14.50 -19.01 3.00
CA LEU A 220 15.96 -18.80 3.04
C LEU A 220 16.47 -18.66 4.48
N GLU A 221 15.74 -18.00 5.37
CA GLU A 221 16.08 -17.90 6.79
C GLU A 221 16.00 -19.25 7.52
N SER A 222 15.19 -20.18 7.03
CA SER A 222 15.10 -21.55 7.53
C SER A 222 16.30 -22.45 7.14
N GLY A 223 17.26 -21.91 6.36
CA GLY A 223 18.50 -22.57 6.02
C GLY A 223 18.49 -23.40 4.73
N TYR A 224 17.42 -23.30 3.92
CA TYR A 224 17.39 -23.95 2.60
C TYR A 224 18.35 -23.27 1.63
N ASP A 225 18.96 -24.07 0.73
CA ASP A 225 19.88 -23.55 -0.28
C ASP A 225 19.16 -22.65 -1.30
N SER A 226 19.60 -21.40 -1.37
CA SER A 226 18.99 -20.38 -2.22
C SER A 226 18.95 -20.77 -3.71
N ARG A 227 19.99 -21.43 -4.20
CA ARG A 227 20.04 -21.84 -5.62
C ARG A 227 19.07 -22.98 -5.91
N SER A 228 19.06 -24.00 -5.05
CA SER A 228 18.15 -25.15 -5.14
C SER A 228 16.70 -24.65 -5.15
N TYR A 229 16.34 -23.79 -4.22
CA TYR A 229 15.01 -23.20 -4.12
C TYR A 229 14.63 -22.38 -5.36
N GLN A 230 15.54 -21.57 -5.92
CA GLN A 230 15.29 -20.82 -7.14
C GLN A 230 15.04 -21.73 -8.35
N TYR A 231 15.78 -22.83 -8.48
CA TYR A 231 15.55 -23.84 -9.54
C TYR A 231 14.20 -24.54 -9.37
N HIS A 232 13.82 -24.87 -8.15
CA HIS A 232 12.50 -25.42 -7.85
C HIS A 232 11.38 -24.46 -8.30
N LEU A 233 11.45 -23.18 -7.94
CA LEU A 233 10.48 -22.16 -8.39
C LEU A 233 10.40 -22.04 -9.91
N LEU A 234 11.54 -22.18 -10.61
CA LEU A 234 11.57 -22.21 -12.08
C LEU A 234 10.87 -23.46 -12.62
N GLY A 235 11.06 -24.60 -12.00
CA GLY A 235 10.36 -25.86 -12.33
C GLY A 235 8.85 -25.73 -12.22
N LEU A 236 8.35 -25.19 -11.08
CA LEU A 236 6.92 -24.90 -10.88
C LEU A 236 6.32 -24.01 -11.96
N ALA A 237 7.05 -22.99 -12.40
CA ALA A 237 6.60 -22.09 -13.45
C ALA A 237 6.53 -22.79 -14.83
N HIS A 238 7.38 -23.81 -15.07
CA HIS A 238 7.35 -24.60 -16.29
C HIS A 238 6.19 -25.60 -16.33
N THR A 239 5.88 -26.24 -15.22
CA THR A 239 4.79 -27.23 -15.09
C THR A 239 3.41 -26.58 -15.33
N ASN A 240 3.23 -25.34 -14.91
CA ASN A 240 1.98 -24.57 -15.09
C ASN A 240 1.77 -24.00 -16.51
N ARG A 241 2.54 -24.42 -17.51
CA ARG A 241 2.57 -23.83 -18.87
C ARG A 241 1.38 -24.15 -19.78
N SER A 242 0.30 -24.69 -19.30
CA SER A 242 -0.76 -25.25 -20.17
C SER A 242 -1.80 -24.28 -20.73
N VAL A 243 -1.81 -22.98 -20.45
CA VAL A 243 -2.83 -22.07 -21.02
C VAL A 243 -2.27 -20.68 -21.36
N THR A 244 -2.38 -20.31 -22.64
CA THR A 244 -2.20 -18.99 -23.29
C THR A 244 -0.89 -18.21 -23.08
N SER A 245 -0.26 -17.87 -24.21
CA SER A 245 1.04 -17.19 -24.35
C SER A 245 1.17 -15.86 -23.58
N LEU A 246 0.10 -15.06 -23.45
CA LEU A 246 0.12 -13.77 -22.74
C LEU A 246 0.20 -13.93 -21.22
N SER A 247 -0.52 -14.89 -20.65
CA SER A 247 -0.48 -15.20 -19.22
C SER A 247 0.92 -15.64 -18.76
N ASN A 248 1.64 -16.38 -19.61
CA ASN A 248 2.99 -16.86 -19.32
C ASN A 248 4.00 -15.72 -19.14
N ASN A 249 3.91 -14.66 -19.94
CA ASN A 249 4.84 -13.54 -19.83
C ASN A 249 4.70 -12.79 -18.50
N PHE A 250 3.46 -12.64 -17.98
CA PHE A 250 3.22 -12.02 -16.68
C PHE A 250 3.71 -12.89 -15.52
N ASN A 251 3.50 -14.20 -15.58
CA ASN A 251 3.97 -15.14 -14.56
C ASN A 251 5.50 -15.19 -14.51
N MET A 252 6.17 -15.17 -15.66
CA MET A 252 7.64 -15.13 -15.74
C MET A 252 8.22 -13.83 -15.17
N LEU A 253 7.55 -12.69 -15.39
CA LEU A 253 7.99 -11.41 -14.81
C LEU A 253 7.88 -11.43 -13.28
N HIS A 254 6.81 -12.01 -12.75
CA HIS A 254 6.61 -12.19 -11.30
C HIS A 254 7.73 -13.03 -10.68
N LEU A 255 8.02 -14.18 -11.28
CA LEU A 255 9.10 -15.08 -10.84
C LEU A 255 10.48 -14.40 -10.91
N LYS A 256 10.76 -13.69 -12.02
CA LYS A 256 12.00 -12.91 -12.16
C LYS A 256 12.18 -11.91 -11.02
N ASN A 257 11.11 -11.23 -10.60
CA ASN A 257 11.15 -10.28 -9.50
C ASN A 257 11.44 -10.99 -8.15
N ARG A 258 10.86 -12.18 -7.89
CA ARG A 258 11.13 -13.00 -6.70
C ARG A 258 12.62 -13.37 -6.65
N ILE A 259 13.13 -13.97 -7.71
CA ILE A 259 14.56 -14.36 -7.81
C ILE A 259 15.48 -13.15 -7.65
N SER A 260 15.15 -12.03 -8.29
CA SER A 260 15.93 -10.80 -8.16
C SER A 260 15.96 -10.26 -6.72
N MET A 261 14.86 -10.40 -5.99
CA MET A 261 14.79 -9.95 -4.59
C MET A 261 15.51 -10.91 -3.63
N MET A 262 15.46 -12.22 -3.84
CA MET A 262 16.24 -13.21 -3.07
C MET A 262 17.74 -12.98 -3.20
N ASN A 263 18.22 -12.64 -4.42
CA ASN A 263 19.64 -12.39 -4.68
C ASN A 263 20.10 -10.98 -4.28
N LYS A 264 19.18 -10.15 -3.79
CA LYS A 264 19.50 -8.77 -3.45
C LYS A 264 20.17 -8.65 -2.10
N LYS A 265 21.23 -7.84 -2.03
CA LYS A 265 21.87 -7.48 -0.76
C LYS A 265 20.89 -6.79 0.17
N ARG A 266 20.83 -7.22 1.43
CA ARG A 266 19.96 -6.62 2.46
C ARG A 266 20.19 -5.11 2.58
N SER A 267 19.11 -4.35 2.65
CA SER A 267 19.17 -2.89 2.84
C SER A 267 19.77 -2.54 4.21
N ARG A 268 20.56 -1.47 4.28
CA ARG A 268 21.18 -1.03 5.55
C ARG A 268 20.11 -0.61 6.55
N SER A 269 20.32 -0.88 7.84
CA SER A 269 19.37 -0.57 8.94
C SER A 269 18.95 0.91 8.96
N ILE A 270 19.85 1.82 8.60
CA ILE A 270 19.56 3.25 8.49
C ILE A 270 18.48 3.57 7.43
N GLY A 271 18.27 2.68 6.47
CA GLY A 271 17.19 2.81 5.48
C GLY A 271 15.79 2.71 6.09
N ARG A 272 15.65 2.23 7.34
CA ARG A 272 14.37 2.20 8.05
C ARG A 272 13.85 3.61 8.35
N THR A 273 14.75 4.57 8.59
CA THR A 273 14.35 5.95 8.92
C THR A 273 13.61 6.65 7.79
N LYS A 274 13.82 6.24 6.53
CA LYS A 274 13.06 6.81 5.41
C LYS A 274 11.56 6.50 5.46
N TYR A 275 11.15 5.45 6.19
CA TYR A 275 9.73 5.14 6.38
C TYR A 275 9.00 6.20 7.21
N LEU A 276 9.73 7.02 7.99
CA LEU A 276 9.17 8.18 8.69
C LEU A 276 8.68 9.28 7.73
N ILE A 277 9.18 9.32 6.49
CA ILE A 277 8.71 10.27 5.45
C ILE A 277 7.22 10.04 5.14
N PHE A 278 6.67 8.87 5.48
CA PHE A 278 5.24 8.61 5.34
C PHE A 278 4.38 9.57 6.18
N ILE A 279 4.84 9.96 7.37
CA ILE A 279 4.10 10.86 8.28
C ILE A 279 3.81 12.23 7.64
N PRO A 280 4.80 12.98 7.12
CA PRO A 280 4.53 14.25 6.45
C PRO A 280 3.70 14.09 5.17
N VAL A 281 3.79 12.97 4.45
CA VAL A 281 2.95 12.70 3.28
C VAL A 281 1.49 12.57 3.69
N VAL A 282 1.18 11.82 4.76
CA VAL A 282 -0.18 11.74 5.30
C VAL A 282 -0.66 13.12 5.78
N GLY A 283 0.20 13.88 6.47
CA GLY A 283 -0.10 15.26 6.88
C GLY A 283 -0.47 16.15 5.69
N THR A 284 0.28 16.08 4.61
CA THR A 284 -0.03 16.82 3.37
C THR A 284 -1.38 16.41 2.77
N LEU A 285 -1.69 15.11 2.73
CA LEU A 285 -2.99 14.61 2.26
C LEU A 285 -4.15 15.14 3.12
N LEU A 286 -3.97 15.15 4.46
CA LEU A 286 -4.97 15.70 5.38
C LEU A 286 -5.21 17.19 5.15
N ILE A 287 -4.17 17.98 4.95
CA ILE A 287 -4.27 19.41 4.62
C ILE A 287 -5.02 19.57 3.30
N LEU A 288 -4.63 18.86 2.24
CA LEU A 288 -5.28 18.92 0.93
C LEU A 288 -6.77 18.53 0.98
N SER A 289 -7.14 17.57 1.84
CA SER A 289 -8.54 17.17 2.02
C SER A 289 -9.41 18.26 2.63
N ASN A 290 -8.83 19.13 3.43
CA ASN A 290 -9.53 20.13 4.21
C ASN A 290 -9.30 21.57 3.70
N VAL A 291 -8.88 21.75 2.44
CA VAL A 291 -8.62 23.07 1.86
C VAL A 291 -9.84 23.99 1.95
N ASP A 292 -11.06 23.47 1.62
CA ASP A 292 -12.29 24.25 1.75
C ASP A 292 -12.59 24.66 3.18
N ALA A 293 -12.27 23.81 4.13
CA ALA A 293 -12.39 24.08 5.57
C ALA A 293 -11.38 25.15 6.03
N LEU A 294 -10.16 25.04 5.52
CA LEU A 294 -9.09 26.01 5.78
C LEU A 294 -9.45 27.36 5.19
N ALA A 295 -10.01 27.42 3.98
CA ALA A 295 -10.47 28.65 3.36
C ALA A 295 -11.55 29.35 4.19
N ARG A 296 -12.57 28.63 4.67
CA ARG A 296 -13.62 29.20 5.55
C ARG A 296 -13.08 29.75 6.87
N ILE A 297 -12.13 29.05 7.49
CA ILE A 297 -11.48 29.53 8.72
C ILE A 297 -10.70 30.82 8.44
N THR A 298 -10.04 30.92 7.29
CA THR A 298 -9.33 32.16 6.89
C THR A 298 -10.28 33.31 6.66
N ASP A 299 -11.44 33.07 6.05
CA ASP A 299 -12.49 34.10 5.84
C ASP A 299 -13.04 34.61 7.18
N GLU A 300 -13.43 33.69 8.09
CA GLU A 300 -13.91 34.05 9.43
C GLU A 300 -12.87 34.88 10.24
N LEU A 301 -11.59 34.55 10.12
CA LEU A 301 -10.51 35.25 10.82
C LEU A 301 -10.19 36.62 10.16
N THR A 302 -10.38 36.74 8.87
CA THR A 302 -10.18 38.00 8.13
C THR A 302 -11.29 39.00 8.45
N GLU A 303 -12.53 38.55 8.63
CA GLU A 303 -13.66 39.35 9.09
C GLU A 303 -13.49 39.83 10.55
N ALA A 304 -12.80 39.06 11.39
CA ALA A 304 -12.48 39.41 12.80
C ALA A 304 -11.39 40.47 12.94
N ARG A 305 -11.22 41.36 11.96
CA ARG A 305 -10.40 42.60 11.96
C ARG A 305 -9.11 42.52 12.80
N LEU A 306 -8.02 42.03 12.20
CA LEU A 306 -6.69 42.38 12.63
C LEU A 306 -6.19 43.62 11.87
N PRO A 307 -5.55 44.61 12.52
CA PRO A 307 -5.14 45.85 11.87
C PRO A 307 -4.08 45.59 10.81
N MET A 308 -4.21 46.24 9.65
CA MET A 308 -3.34 46.15 8.46
C MET A 308 -1.84 46.35 8.72
N SER A 309 -1.43 46.78 9.89
CA SER A 309 -0.04 47.02 10.26
C SER A 309 0.79 45.72 10.46
N TYR A 310 0.13 44.59 10.66
CA TYR A 310 0.81 43.30 10.89
C TYR A 310 1.30 42.61 9.60
N TYR A 311 0.61 42.88 8.48
CA TYR A 311 0.88 42.22 7.20
C TYR A 311 2.20 42.62 6.51
N ARG A 312 2.83 43.72 6.93
CA ARG A 312 4.02 44.25 6.24
C ARG A 312 5.32 43.56 6.60
N ARG A 313 5.37 42.63 7.56
CA ARG A 313 6.62 42.00 8.05
C ARG A 313 6.87 40.54 7.65
N LEU A 314 5.92 39.88 7.05
CA LEU A 314 6.10 38.48 6.65
C LEU A 314 6.31 38.36 5.15
N SER A 315 7.55 38.59 4.72
CA SER A 315 7.99 38.37 3.34
C SER A 315 8.09 36.88 3.03
N CYS A 316 7.82 36.52 1.77
CA CYS A 316 7.87 35.19 1.16
C CYS A 316 9.19 34.38 1.41
N ARG A 317 10.19 35.01 2.03
CA ARG A 317 11.46 34.37 2.44
C ARG A 317 11.33 33.37 3.59
N SER A 318 10.30 33.49 4.44
CA SER A 318 10.20 32.65 5.66
C SER A 318 9.69 31.23 5.39
N LEU A 319 8.80 31.02 4.43
CA LEU A 319 8.30 29.66 4.10
C LEU A 319 9.36 28.79 3.42
N LEU A 320 10.12 29.39 2.49
CA LEU A 320 11.23 28.68 1.85
C LEU A 320 12.34 28.36 2.85
N SER A 321 12.57 29.26 3.85
CA SER A 321 13.58 29.04 4.90
C SER A 321 13.13 27.97 5.91
N VAL A 322 11.85 27.86 6.24
CA VAL A 322 11.34 26.78 7.12
C VAL A 322 11.39 25.43 6.40
N MET A 323 11.01 25.37 5.13
CA MET A 323 11.12 24.14 4.34
C MET A 323 12.58 23.73 4.10
N LEU A 324 13.47 24.69 3.86
CA LEU A 324 14.92 24.47 3.76
C LEU A 324 15.55 24.12 5.11
N LEU A 325 15.06 24.66 6.24
CA LEU A 325 15.50 24.30 7.59
C LEU A 325 15.06 22.87 7.97
N LEU A 326 13.87 22.45 7.61
CA LEU A 326 13.42 21.08 7.78
C LEU A 326 14.24 20.11 6.92
N LEU A 327 14.52 20.45 5.66
CA LEU A 327 15.37 19.66 4.78
C LEU A 327 16.85 19.68 5.20
N LYS A 328 17.35 20.80 5.73
CA LYS A 328 18.71 20.91 6.28
C LYS A 328 18.87 20.10 7.57
N ASN A 329 17.88 20.10 8.47
CA ASN A 329 17.90 19.27 9.70
C ASN A 329 17.89 17.77 9.39
N VAL A 330 17.10 17.33 8.40
CA VAL A 330 17.13 15.93 7.93
C VAL A 330 18.51 15.61 7.32
N ARG A 331 19.12 16.52 6.58
CA ARG A 331 20.45 16.35 5.98
C ARG A 331 21.57 16.39 7.03
N SER A 332 21.48 17.23 8.05
CA SER A 332 22.46 17.31 9.15
C SER A 332 22.39 16.14 10.12
N MET A 333 21.22 15.55 10.34
CA MET A 333 21.09 14.26 11.06
C MET A 333 21.78 13.12 10.33
N CYS A 334 21.74 13.10 8.99
CA CYS A 334 22.50 12.12 8.21
C CYS A 334 24.02 12.36 8.21
N TYR A 335 24.46 13.63 8.30
CA TYR A 335 25.89 13.96 8.20
C TYR A 335 26.62 13.82 9.55
N ARG A 336 25.97 14.17 10.67
CA ARG A 336 26.58 14.13 12.02
C ARG A 336 26.85 12.71 12.53
N ARG A 337 26.33 11.65 11.89
CA ARG A 337 26.59 10.24 12.23
C ARG A 337 27.81 9.63 11.51
N LYS A 338 28.46 10.37 10.62
CA LYS A 338 29.69 9.91 9.96
C LYS A 338 30.96 10.09 10.80
N GLU A 339 30.92 10.91 11.84
CA GLU A 339 32.12 11.23 12.64
C GLU A 339 32.25 10.49 13.98
N LEU A 340 31.26 9.71 14.41
CA LEU A 340 31.37 8.88 15.59
C LEU A 340 31.80 7.45 15.23
N ARG A 341 33.11 7.29 15.00
CA ARG A 341 33.78 5.99 15.13
C ARG A 341 33.82 5.63 16.60
N LEU A 342 33.13 4.59 17.02
CA LEU A 342 33.34 3.91 18.28
C LEU A 342 33.98 2.54 18.01
N PRO A 343 34.90 2.08 18.90
CA PRO A 343 35.78 0.95 18.64
C PRO A 343 35.09 -0.41 18.77
N ASP A 344 35.71 -1.40 18.14
CA ASP A 344 35.33 -2.81 18.11
C ASP A 344 35.20 -3.41 19.51
N VAL A 345 34.05 -4.02 19.79
CA VAL A 345 33.84 -4.91 20.93
C VAL A 345 33.59 -6.32 20.41
N PRO A 346 34.26 -7.35 20.93
CA PRO A 346 34.24 -8.68 20.37
C PRO A 346 32.94 -9.42 20.63
N VAL A 347 32.56 -10.20 19.62
CA VAL A 347 31.39 -11.08 19.61
C VAL A 347 31.63 -12.26 20.56
N THR A 348 30.87 -12.34 21.63
CA THR A 348 30.67 -13.57 22.37
C THR A 348 29.29 -14.15 22.08
N ARG A 349 29.34 -15.43 21.73
CA ARG A 349 28.22 -16.32 21.43
C ARG A 349 27.18 -16.34 22.56
N CYS A 350 25.89 -16.32 22.19
CA CYS A 350 24.85 -16.96 22.99
C CYS A 350 23.97 -17.82 22.09
N LEU A 351 23.99 -19.10 22.39
CA LEU A 351 23.16 -20.17 21.85
C LEU A 351 21.74 -20.13 22.48
N PRO A 352 20.77 -20.79 21.88
CA PRO A 352 19.34 -20.64 22.22
C PRO A 352 18.90 -21.68 23.26
N LEU A 353 17.94 -21.27 24.07
CA LEU A 353 17.09 -22.18 24.85
C LEU A 353 15.65 -22.06 24.35
N TRP A 354 15.20 -23.17 23.75
CA TRP A 354 13.78 -23.46 23.56
C TRP A 354 13.41 -24.66 24.42
N ARG A 355 12.42 -24.44 25.23
CA ARG A 355 11.45 -25.48 25.66
C ARG A 355 10.06 -24.91 25.53
#